data_05189ec10c534de6efb13f78db7ad57c
#
_entry.id   05189ec10c534de6efb13f78db7ad57c
#
_cell.length_a   1.000
_cell.length_b   1.000
_cell.length_c   1.000
_cell.angle_alpha   90.00
_cell.angle_beta   90.00
_cell.angle_gamma   90.00
#
_symmetry.space_group_name_H-M   'P 1'
#
loop_
_entity.id
_entity.type
_entity.pdbx_description
1 polymer ?
#
loop_
_entity_poly.entity_id
_entity_poly.type
_entity_poly.pdbx_seq_one_letter_code
_entity_poly.pdbx_strand_id
1 'polypeptide(L)'
;MLCVGTIAFFLYTFYDKKLDASLDAEGLEPEEPFRMKDIVYIITNKGFWLIALLCVLFYSAVFPFIKYAADLMVQKYNVDPKLAGTIPGLLPIGAIILTPLFGSLYDRIGKGATLMIIGSVMLIFVHTMFALPILNIWWFATIIMIILGFAFSLVPSAMWPAFPKIIPEKQLGTAYALIFWVQNWGLMGVPLLIGWVLNTYCKGPVVDGAQTYDYTLPMAIFALFGVLALIVALMLKAENKKKGYGLEEANIQK
;
A
#
# COMPACT_ATOMS: atom_id res chain seq x y z
N MET A 1 10.82 18.88 12.56
CA MET A 1 10.46 17.45 12.47
C MET A 1 11.65 16.54 12.83
N LEU A 2 12.83 16.65 12.18
CA LEU A 2 13.99 15.78 12.48
C LEU A 2 14.43 15.83 13.95
N CYS A 3 14.53 17.01 14.55
CA CYS A 3 14.90 17.15 15.98
C CYS A 3 13.92 16.43 16.92
N VAL A 4 12.62 16.54 16.64
CA VAL A 4 11.58 15.84 17.42
C VAL A 4 11.72 14.32 17.28
N GLY A 5 11.96 13.85 16.06
CA GLY A 5 12.24 12.43 15.80
C GLY A 5 13.48 11.91 16.53
N THR A 6 14.55 12.71 16.55
CA THR A 6 15.79 12.36 17.27
C THR A 6 15.55 12.27 18.78
N ILE A 7 14.83 13.22 19.38
CA ILE A 7 14.47 13.19 20.81
C ILE A 7 13.61 11.95 21.11
N ALA A 8 12.60 11.68 20.29
CA ALA A 8 11.73 10.51 20.44
C ALA A 8 12.54 9.22 20.35
N PHE A 9 13.53 9.12 19.45
CA PHE A 9 14.42 7.98 19.34
C PHE A 9 15.25 7.74 20.62
N PHE A 10 15.83 8.80 21.19
CA PHE A 10 16.57 8.67 22.45
C PHE A 10 15.67 8.25 23.62
N LEU A 11 14.45 8.82 23.72
CA LEU A 11 13.48 8.39 24.72
C LEU A 11 13.09 6.93 24.54
N TYR A 12 12.81 6.50 23.29
CA TYR A 12 12.54 5.10 22.99
C TYR A 12 13.69 4.20 23.46
N THR A 13 14.92 4.49 23.05
CA THR A 13 16.09 3.68 23.44
C THR A 13 16.28 3.60 24.96
N PHE A 14 15.95 4.67 25.68
CA PHE A 14 16.02 4.67 27.16
C PHE A 14 14.96 3.76 27.77
N TYR A 15 13.71 3.83 27.29
CA TYR A 15 12.63 2.98 27.80
C TYR A 15 12.81 1.51 27.38
N ASP A 16 13.32 1.26 26.20
CA ASP A 16 13.63 -0.08 25.68
C ASP A 16 14.64 -0.80 26.57
N LYS A 17 15.77 -0.16 26.89
CA LYS A 17 16.75 -0.69 27.84
C LYS A 17 16.18 -0.94 29.24
N LYS A 18 15.26 -0.09 29.69
CA LYS A 18 14.60 -0.27 30.98
C LYS A 18 13.64 -1.48 30.95
N LEU A 19 12.96 -1.69 29.82
CA LEU A 19 12.10 -2.84 29.60
C LEU A 19 12.93 -4.13 29.60
N ASP A 20 14.04 -4.17 28.82
CA ASP A 20 14.94 -5.32 28.78
C ASP A 20 15.43 -5.70 30.20
N ALA A 21 15.87 -4.71 30.98
CA ALA A 21 16.30 -4.94 32.35
C ALA A 21 15.18 -5.47 33.27
N SER A 22 13.91 -5.09 33.02
CA SER A 22 12.77 -5.63 33.79
C SER A 22 12.41 -7.05 33.34
N LEU A 23 12.52 -7.40 32.08
CA LEU A 23 12.30 -8.75 31.56
C LEU A 23 13.37 -9.72 32.05
N ASP A 24 14.64 -9.29 32.06
CA ASP A 24 15.75 -10.05 32.65
C ASP A 24 15.53 -10.32 34.16
N ALA A 25 15.00 -9.32 34.87
CA ALA A 25 14.70 -9.46 36.32
C ALA A 25 13.53 -10.41 36.60
N GLU A 26 12.57 -10.52 35.67
CA GLU A 26 11.44 -11.45 35.74
C GLU A 26 11.79 -12.87 35.25
N GLY A 27 13.01 -13.08 34.75
CA GLY A 27 13.49 -14.38 34.24
C GLY A 27 12.80 -14.81 32.95
N LEU A 28 12.25 -13.86 32.20
CA LEU A 28 11.69 -14.11 30.89
C LEU A 28 12.83 -14.32 29.89
N GLU A 29 12.68 -15.31 29.00
CA GLU A 29 13.69 -15.59 27.99
C GLU A 29 13.87 -14.35 27.09
N PRO A 30 15.13 -13.91 26.84
CA PRO A 30 15.39 -12.83 25.90
C PRO A 30 14.91 -13.20 24.51
N GLU A 31 14.51 -12.20 23.71
CA GLU A 31 14.15 -12.42 22.31
C GLU A 31 15.25 -13.20 21.58
N GLU A 32 14.86 -14.23 20.83
CA GLU A 32 15.83 -15.02 20.08
C GLU A 32 16.62 -14.12 19.11
N PRO A 33 17.96 -14.16 19.11
CA PRO A 33 18.75 -13.34 18.19
C PRO A 33 18.47 -13.73 16.74
N PHE A 34 18.53 -12.75 15.85
CA PHE A 34 18.38 -12.95 14.40
C PHE A 34 19.27 -14.10 13.91
N ARG A 35 18.70 -15.01 13.14
CA ARG A 35 19.39 -16.13 12.50
C ARG A 35 19.19 -16.10 10.98
N MET A 36 20.26 -16.33 10.23
CA MET A 36 20.17 -16.43 8.75
C MET A 36 19.18 -17.51 8.29
N LYS A 37 18.93 -18.52 9.08
CA LYS A 37 17.92 -19.57 8.82
C LYS A 37 16.49 -18.99 8.74
N ASP A 38 16.22 -17.90 9.46
CA ASP A 38 14.90 -17.25 9.44
C ASP A 38 14.60 -16.64 8.07
N ILE A 39 15.60 -16.07 7.40
CA ILE A 39 15.45 -15.59 6.02
C ILE A 39 15.05 -16.75 5.12
N VAL A 40 15.75 -17.89 5.19
CA VAL A 40 15.47 -19.07 4.34
C VAL A 40 14.05 -19.57 4.59
N TYR A 41 13.62 -19.65 5.86
CA TYR A 41 12.27 -20.05 6.22
C TYR A 41 11.21 -19.10 5.61
N ILE A 42 11.42 -17.79 5.74
CA ILE A 42 10.49 -16.77 5.24
C ILE A 42 10.40 -16.82 3.71
N ILE A 43 11.54 -16.84 3.00
CA ILE A 43 11.55 -16.84 1.51
C ILE A 43 11.05 -18.14 0.90
N THR A 44 11.04 -19.24 1.64
CA THR A 44 10.44 -20.50 1.18
C THR A 44 8.94 -20.58 1.46
N ASN A 45 8.38 -19.66 2.25
CA ASN A 45 6.96 -19.61 2.55
C ASN A 45 6.17 -18.95 1.41
N LYS A 46 5.29 -19.72 0.78
CA LYS A 46 4.44 -19.23 -0.31
C LYS A 46 3.49 -18.12 0.13
N GLY A 47 2.94 -18.19 1.34
CA GLY A 47 2.07 -17.15 1.89
C GLY A 47 2.80 -15.81 2.03
N PHE A 48 4.07 -15.83 2.42
CA PHE A 48 4.93 -14.64 2.44
C PHE A 48 5.00 -13.96 1.08
N TRP A 49 5.32 -14.72 0.02
CA TRP A 49 5.43 -14.16 -1.33
C TRP A 49 4.11 -13.62 -1.86
N LEU A 50 2.98 -14.26 -1.54
CA LEU A 50 1.67 -13.78 -1.95
C LEU A 50 1.35 -12.43 -1.28
N ILE A 51 1.61 -12.27 0.01
CA ILE A 51 1.45 -10.96 0.67
C ILE A 51 2.47 -9.94 0.16
N ALA A 52 3.74 -10.31 0.01
CA ALA A 52 4.78 -9.42 -0.48
C ALA A 52 4.48 -8.90 -1.91
N LEU A 53 4.06 -9.78 -2.81
CA LEU A 53 3.64 -9.40 -4.17
C LEU A 53 2.39 -8.52 -4.16
N LEU A 54 1.39 -8.86 -3.34
CA LEU A 54 0.21 -8.01 -3.19
C LEU A 54 0.60 -6.61 -2.68
N CYS A 55 1.48 -6.55 -1.69
CA CYS A 55 2.03 -5.31 -1.15
C CYS A 55 2.69 -4.48 -2.26
N VAL A 56 3.65 -5.05 -3.00
CA VAL A 56 4.33 -4.35 -4.10
C VAL A 56 3.35 -3.84 -5.15
N LEU A 57 2.46 -4.70 -5.64
CA LEU A 57 1.53 -4.36 -6.71
C LEU A 57 0.55 -3.27 -6.29
N PHE A 58 -0.03 -3.40 -5.10
CA PHE A 58 -0.99 -2.44 -4.58
C PHE A 58 -0.34 -1.07 -4.29
N TYR A 59 0.77 -1.06 -3.56
CA TYR A 59 1.46 0.19 -3.23
C TYR A 59 2.08 0.85 -4.46
N SER A 60 2.55 0.08 -5.44
CA SER A 60 3.07 0.60 -6.71
C SER A 60 1.99 1.24 -7.59
N ALA A 61 0.72 0.87 -7.42
CA ALA A 61 -0.37 1.53 -8.11
C ALA A 61 -0.85 2.81 -7.40
N VAL A 62 -0.54 3.00 -6.11
CA VAL A 62 -1.00 4.16 -5.33
C VAL A 62 0.09 5.22 -5.19
N PHE A 63 1.24 4.90 -4.61
CA PHE A 63 2.27 5.91 -4.31
C PHE A 63 2.93 6.53 -5.56
N PRO A 64 3.34 5.75 -6.57
CA PRO A 64 3.79 6.35 -7.83
C PRO A 64 2.72 7.17 -8.51
N PHE A 65 1.45 6.73 -8.50
CA PHE A 65 0.34 7.49 -9.06
C PHE A 65 0.23 8.88 -8.41
N ILE A 66 0.32 9.00 -7.08
CA ILE A 66 0.21 10.29 -6.38
C ILE A 66 1.26 11.30 -6.88
N LYS A 67 2.47 10.83 -7.27
CA LYS A 67 3.52 11.72 -7.79
C LYS A 67 3.11 12.40 -9.09
N TYR A 68 2.27 11.77 -9.90
CA TYR A 68 1.80 12.28 -11.18
C TYR A 68 0.37 12.83 -11.11
N ALA A 69 -0.33 12.61 -10.00
CA ALA A 69 -1.75 12.91 -9.89
C ALA A 69 -2.06 14.41 -10.02
N ALA A 70 -1.20 15.29 -9.50
CA ALA A 70 -1.40 16.73 -9.63
C ALA A 70 -1.30 17.17 -11.09
N ASP A 71 -0.34 16.67 -11.85
CA ASP A 71 -0.20 16.95 -13.28
C ASP A 71 -1.38 16.36 -14.09
N LEU A 72 -1.81 15.13 -13.75
CA LEU A 72 -3.04 14.55 -14.32
C LEU A 72 -4.26 15.47 -14.11
N MET A 73 -4.41 16.09 -12.93
CA MET A 73 -5.52 17.01 -12.65
C MET A 73 -5.46 18.25 -13.55
N VAL A 74 -4.28 18.78 -13.81
CA VAL A 74 -4.10 19.90 -14.76
C VAL A 74 -4.38 19.46 -16.20
N GLN A 75 -3.71 18.43 -16.68
CA GLN A 75 -3.69 18.01 -18.07
C GLN A 75 -5.04 17.47 -18.56
N LYS A 76 -5.71 16.69 -17.73
CA LYS A 76 -6.95 16.00 -18.12
C LYS A 76 -8.22 16.69 -17.62
N TYR A 77 -8.18 17.25 -16.41
CA TYR A 77 -9.38 17.78 -15.75
C TYR A 77 -9.42 19.30 -15.70
N ASN A 78 -8.43 19.99 -16.33
CA ASN A 78 -8.30 21.44 -16.41
C ASN A 78 -8.38 22.14 -15.02
N VAL A 79 -7.83 21.49 -13.99
CA VAL A 79 -7.72 22.09 -12.65
C VAL A 79 -6.62 23.13 -12.66
N ASP A 80 -6.87 24.29 -12.02
CA ASP A 80 -5.84 25.33 -11.83
C ASP A 80 -4.57 24.69 -11.20
N PRO A 81 -3.38 24.90 -11.79
CA PRO A 81 -2.13 24.35 -11.27
C PRO A 81 -1.88 24.62 -9.78
N LYS A 82 -2.38 25.78 -9.27
CA LYS A 82 -2.26 26.14 -7.84
C LYS A 82 -3.12 25.25 -6.93
N LEU A 83 -4.20 24.67 -7.46
CA LEU A 83 -5.15 23.83 -6.74
C LEU A 83 -5.02 22.35 -7.07
N ALA A 84 -4.27 22.01 -8.11
CA ALA A 84 -4.18 20.63 -8.61
C ALA A 84 -3.68 19.61 -7.60
N GLY A 85 -2.85 20.02 -6.65
CA GLY A 85 -2.37 19.17 -5.55
C GLY A 85 -3.39 18.93 -4.43
N THR A 86 -4.47 19.71 -4.36
CA THR A 86 -5.48 19.55 -3.28
C THR A 86 -6.29 18.27 -3.43
N ILE A 87 -6.62 17.88 -4.67
CA ILE A 87 -7.40 16.66 -4.94
C ILE A 87 -6.63 15.39 -4.55
N PRO A 88 -5.38 15.17 -5.01
CA PRO A 88 -4.57 14.06 -4.52
C PRO A 88 -4.28 14.11 -3.01
N GLY A 89 -4.21 15.32 -2.42
CA GLY A 89 -4.06 15.55 -0.99
C GLY A 89 -5.20 14.99 -0.12
N LEU A 90 -6.38 14.75 -0.70
CA LEU A 90 -7.50 14.10 0.00
C LEU A 90 -7.18 12.66 0.41
N LEU A 91 -6.31 11.97 -0.33
CA LEU A 91 -5.97 10.58 -0.04
C LEU A 91 -5.32 10.40 1.34
N PRO A 92 -4.21 11.08 1.70
CA PRO A 92 -3.63 10.95 3.03
C PRO A 92 -4.55 11.47 4.14
N ILE A 93 -5.35 12.51 3.89
CA ILE A 93 -6.32 13.03 4.86
C ILE A 93 -7.40 11.99 5.12
N GLY A 94 -7.95 11.38 4.06
CA GLY A 94 -8.93 10.30 4.18
C GLY A 94 -8.36 9.08 4.92
N ALA A 95 -7.10 8.73 4.68
CA ALA A 95 -6.44 7.61 5.32
C ALA A 95 -6.33 7.77 6.85
N ILE A 96 -6.13 8.98 7.36
CA ILE A 96 -6.09 9.26 8.82
C ILE A 96 -7.39 8.82 9.49
N ILE A 97 -8.53 9.03 8.85
CA ILE A 97 -9.86 8.72 9.39
C ILE A 97 -10.25 7.26 9.06
N LEU A 98 -10.06 6.85 7.81
CA LEU A 98 -10.58 5.56 7.32
C LEU A 98 -9.74 4.37 7.78
N THR A 99 -8.43 4.53 7.96
CA THR A 99 -7.57 3.40 8.37
C THR A 99 -7.93 2.84 9.74
N PRO A 100 -8.15 3.64 10.80
CA PRO A 100 -8.63 3.13 12.09
C PRO A 100 -10.03 2.49 11.99
N LEU A 101 -10.92 3.05 11.17
CA LEU A 101 -12.27 2.51 10.97
C LEU A 101 -12.22 1.12 10.31
N PHE A 102 -11.43 0.98 9.25
CA PHE A 102 -11.28 -0.30 8.56
C PHE A 102 -10.46 -1.30 9.36
N GLY A 103 -9.49 -0.86 10.17
CA GLY A 103 -8.81 -1.71 11.14
C GLY A 103 -9.78 -2.31 12.14
N SER A 104 -10.60 -1.47 12.78
CA SER A 104 -11.65 -1.92 13.71
C SER A 104 -12.68 -2.83 13.03
N LEU A 105 -13.05 -2.55 11.77
CA LEU A 105 -13.93 -3.40 10.99
C LEU A 105 -13.30 -4.78 10.77
N TYR A 106 -12.04 -4.82 10.33
CA TYR A 106 -11.30 -6.07 10.12
C TYR A 106 -11.19 -6.88 11.43
N ASP A 107 -10.87 -6.24 12.53
CA ASP A 107 -10.76 -6.93 13.83
C ASP A 107 -12.06 -7.61 14.25
N ARG A 108 -13.20 -7.01 13.93
CA ARG A 108 -14.54 -7.53 14.29
C ARG A 108 -15.07 -8.58 13.34
N ILE A 109 -14.89 -8.40 12.02
CA ILE A 109 -15.50 -9.28 11.01
C ILE A 109 -14.52 -10.26 10.40
N GLY A 110 -13.20 -10.03 10.55
CA GLY A 110 -12.17 -10.75 9.83
C GLY A 110 -12.22 -10.48 8.33
N LYS A 111 -12.25 -11.53 7.53
CA LYS A 111 -12.36 -11.52 6.07
C LYS A 111 -11.20 -10.78 5.39
N GLY A 112 -9.98 -10.87 5.95
CA GLY A 112 -8.82 -10.11 5.49
C GLY A 112 -8.52 -10.29 4.02
N ALA A 113 -8.43 -11.52 3.53
CA ALA A 113 -8.20 -11.77 2.10
C ALA A 113 -9.36 -11.26 1.23
N THR A 114 -10.61 -11.31 1.72
CA THR A 114 -11.77 -10.75 1.02
C THR A 114 -11.69 -9.22 0.94
N LEU A 115 -11.28 -8.53 2.01
CA LEU A 115 -11.08 -7.07 2.01
C LEU A 115 -9.97 -6.65 1.04
N MET A 116 -8.88 -7.41 0.97
CA MET A 116 -7.79 -7.18 -0.02
C MET A 116 -8.30 -7.33 -1.46
N ILE A 117 -9.17 -8.31 -1.73
CA ILE A 117 -9.82 -8.48 -3.04
C ILE A 117 -10.70 -7.27 -3.37
N ILE A 118 -11.54 -6.82 -2.45
CA ILE A 118 -12.42 -5.64 -2.64
C ILE A 118 -11.56 -4.40 -2.95
N GLY A 119 -10.52 -4.14 -2.16
CA GLY A 119 -9.64 -3.01 -2.40
C GLY A 119 -8.90 -3.09 -3.74
N SER A 120 -8.50 -4.28 -4.19
CA SER A 120 -7.89 -4.47 -5.52
C SER A 120 -8.87 -4.18 -6.65
N VAL A 121 -10.14 -4.59 -6.51
CA VAL A 121 -11.21 -4.25 -7.48
C VAL A 121 -11.46 -2.74 -7.52
N MET A 122 -11.50 -2.08 -6.35
CA MET A 122 -11.62 -0.62 -6.30
C MET A 122 -10.43 0.07 -6.99
N LEU A 123 -9.22 -0.43 -6.81
CA LEU A 123 -8.02 0.09 -7.45
C LEU A 123 -8.10 0.00 -8.99
N ILE A 124 -8.55 -1.15 -9.51
CA ILE A 124 -8.80 -1.34 -10.96
C ILE A 124 -9.82 -0.32 -11.44
N PHE A 125 -10.95 -0.21 -10.74
CA PHE A 125 -12.01 0.73 -11.10
C PHE A 125 -11.49 2.17 -11.17
N VAL A 126 -10.79 2.64 -10.14
CA VAL A 126 -10.24 3.99 -10.06
C VAL A 126 -9.32 4.30 -11.25
N HIS A 127 -8.32 3.46 -11.48
CA HIS A 127 -7.37 3.73 -12.56
C HIS A 127 -7.98 3.56 -13.93
N THR A 128 -8.95 2.66 -14.09
CA THR A 128 -9.73 2.55 -15.35
C THR A 128 -10.53 3.83 -15.61
N MET A 129 -11.20 4.38 -14.59
CA MET A 129 -11.92 5.64 -14.71
C MET A 129 -10.98 6.82 -15.06
N PHE A 130 -9.78 6.84 -14.48
CA PHE A 130 -8.77 7.82 -14.85
C PHE A 130 -8.16 7.58 -16.24
N ALA A 131 -8.16 6.36 -16.78
CA ALA A 131 -7.71 6.06 -18.15
C ALA A 131 -8.75 6.47 -19.20
N LEU A 132 -10.04 6.28 -18.92
CA LEU A 132 -11.09 6.54 -19.91
C LEU A 132 -11.26 8.04 -20.19
N PRO A 133 -11.51 8.45 -21.45
CA PRO A 133 -11.75 9.85 -21.84
C PRO A 133 -13.19 10.28 -21.56
N ILE A 134 -13.69 9.99 -20.35
CA ILE A 134 -15.07 10.29 -19.92
C ILE A 134 -15.06 11.27 -18.76
N LEU A 135 -16.07 12.15 -18.72
CA LEU A 135 -16.32 13.07 -17.61
C LEU A 135 -15.05 13.81 -17.14
N ASN A 136 -14.38 14.49 -18.06
CA ASN A 136 -13.17 15.29 -17.79
C ASN A 136 -13.50 16.54 -16.96
N ILE A 137 -14.10 16.35 -15.78
CA ILE A 137 -14.58 17.37 -14.87
C ILE A 137 -13.93 17.15 -13.52
N TRP A 138 -13.43 18.21 -12.89
CA TRP A 138 -12.67 18.14 -11.65
C TRP A 138 -13.41 17.47 -10.48
N TRP A 139 -14.73 17.65 -10.35
CA TRP A 139 -15.48 17.00 -9.27
C TRP A 139 -15.60 15.49 -9.47
N PHE A 140 -15.65 14.99 -10.73
CA PHE A 140 -15.57 13.57 -11.01
C PHE A 140 -14.22 12.99 -10.58
N ALA A 141 -13.10 13.67 -10.93
CA ALA A 141 -11.78 13.28 -10.47
C ALA A 141 -11.68 13.24 -8.94
N THR A 142 -12.32 14.19 -8.26
CA THR A 142 -12.39 14.23 -6.78
C THR A 142 -13.10 13.01 -6.22
N ILE A 143 -14.25 12.62 -6.78
CA ILE A 143 -14.98 11.41 -6.35
C ILE A 143 -14.13 10.16 -6.54
N ILE A 144 -13.49 10.02 -7.72
CA ILE A 144 -12.61 8.88 -8.00
C ILE A 144 -11.42 8.85 -7.04
N MET A 145 -10.85 10.01 -6.69
CA MET A 145 -9.76 10.11 -5.71
C MET A 145 -10.21 9.70 -4.30
N ILE A 146 -11.43 10.05 -3.90
CA ILE A 146 -12.01 9.60 -2.62
C ILE A 146 -12.15 8.08 -2.61
N ILE A 147 -12.63 7.47 -3.71
CA ILE A 147 -12.72 6.00 -3.84
C ILE A 147 -11.33 5.37 -3.73
N LEU A 148 -10.30 5.98 -4.32
CA LEU A 148 -8.91 5.53 -4.13
C LEU A 148 -8.49 5.58 -2.67
N GLY A 149 -8.88 6.63 -1.93
CA GLY A 149 -8.66 6.77 -0.49
C GLY A 149 -9.29 5.62 0.32
N PHE A 150 -10.51 5.21 -0.03
CA PHE A 150 -11.15 4.03 0.56
C PHE A 150 -10.34 2.76 0.29
N ALA A 151 -9.95 2.51 -0.96
CA ALA A 151 -9.13 1.34 -1.32
C ALA A 151 -7.80 1.34 -0.57
N PHE A 152 -7.13 2.51 -0.52
CA PHE A 152 -5.84 2.69 0.14
C PHE A 152 -5.90 2.49 1.65
N SER A 153 -7.01 2.82 2.29
CA SER A 153 -7.19 2.59 3.73
C SER A 153 -7.62 1.14 4.04
N LEU A 154 -8.42 0.54 3.16
CA LEU A 154 -8.99 -0.80 3.36
C LEU A 154 -7.93 -1.90 3.26
N VAL A 155 -7.10 -1.88 2.21
CA VAL A 155 -6.13 -2.96 1.96
C VAL A 155 -5.04 -3.03 3.04
N PRO A 156 -4.34 -1.95 3.41
CA PRO A 156 -3.36 -2.00 4.49
C PRO A 156 -3.95 -2.41 5.84
N SER A 157 -5.17 -1.96 6.16
CA SER A 157 -5.86 -2.32 7.41
C SER A 157 -6.14 -3.82 7.53
N ALA A 158 -6.26 -4.54 6.41
CA ALA A 158 -6.43 -5.99 6.40
C ALA A 158 -5.09 -6.73 6.19
N MET A 159 -4.19 -6.19 5.36
CA MET A 159 -2.96 -6.85 4.95
C MET A 159 -1.93 -6.93 6.07
N TRP A 160 -1.68 -5.82 6.77
CA TRP A 160 -0.66 -5.79 7.82
C TRP A 160 -0.99 -6.67 9.02
N PRO A 161 -2.24 -6.66 9.55
CA PRO A 161 -2.61 -7.60 10.63
C PRO A 161 -2.76 -9.06 10.17
N ALA A 162 -2.92 -9.32 8.86
CA ALA A 162 -2.93 -10.68 8.33
C ALA A 162 -1.54 -11.32 8.29
N PHE A 163 -0.49 -10.52 8.27
CA PHE A 163 0.88 -10.99 8.12
C PHE A 163 1.35 -11.88 9.29
N PRO A 164 1.12 -11.52 10.58
CA PRO A 164 1.42 -12.38 11.72
C PRO A 164 0.69 -13.73 11.74
N LYS A 165 -0.40 -13.87 10.99
CA LYS A 165 -1.11 -15.15 10.84
C LYS A 165 -0.38 -16.13 9.89
N ILE A 166 0.56 -15.64 9.09
CA ILE A 166 1.31 -16.45 8.10
C ILE A 166 2.73 -16.76 8.58
N ILE A 167 3.35 -15.80 9.26
CA ILE A 167 4.74 -15.88 9.73
C ILE A 167 4.73 -15.98 11.25
N PRO A 168 5.50 -16.91 11.85
CA PRO A 168 5.64 -17.02 13.29
C PRO A 168 6.14 -15.71 13.93
N GLU A 169 5.65 -15.41 15.13
CA GLU A 169 5.94 -14.17 15.85
C GLU A 169 7.44 -13.88 15.99
N LYS A 170 8.24 -14.90 16.32
CA LYS A 170 9.70 -14.82 16.44
C LYS A 170 10.43 -14.34 15.17
N GLN A 171 9.79 -14.42 14.00
CA GLN A 171 10.39 -14.08 12.70
C GLN A 171 9.76 -12.83 12.08
N LEU A 172 8.79 -12.19 12.75
CA LEU A 172 8.03 -11.07 12.19
C LEU A 172 8.91 -9.88 11.83
N GLY A 173 9.86 -9.52 12.69
CA GLY A 173 10.77 -8.39 12.44
C GLY A 173 11.55 -8.56 11.14
N THR A 174 12.16 -9.75 10.92
CA THR A 174 12.88 -10.08 9.69
C THR A 174 11.93 -10.12 8.49
N ALA A 175 10.74 -10.67 8.65
CA ALA A 175 9.76 -10.78 7.58
C ALA A 175 9.22 -9.40 7.16
N TYR A 176 8.96 -8.49 8.10
CA TYR A 176 8.61 -7.10 7.78
C TYR A 176 9.74 -6.36 7.08
N ALA A 177 10.99 -6.55 7.50
CA ALA A 177 12.14 -5.96 6.81
C ALA A 177 12.24 -6.43 5.35
N LEU A 178 12.06 -7.72 5.10
CA LEU A 178 12.06 -8.30 3.76
C LEU A 178 10.90 -7.79 2.89
N ILE A 179 9.69 -7.69 3.44
CA ILE A 179 8.52 -7.20 2.67
C ILE A 179 8.69 -5.72 2.30
N PHE A 180 9.21 -4.89 3.22
CA PHE A 180 9.53 -3.50 2.93
C PHE A 180 10.66 -3.37 1.91
N TRP A 181 11.68 -4.22 1.98
CA TRP A 181 12.75 -4.24 0.98
C TRP A 181 12.19 -4.54 -0.42
N VAL A 182 11.38 -5.59 -0.57
CA VAL A 182 10.74 -5.95 -1.84
C VAL A 182 9.79 -4.83 -2.32
N GLN A 183 9.01 -4.23 -1.42
CA GLN A 183 8.11 -3.12 -1.72
C GLN A 183 8.86 -1.91 -2.30
N ASN A 184 10.01 -1.56 -1.74
CA ASN A 184 10.79 -0.42 -2.20
C ASN A 184 11.32 -0.58 -3.63
N TRP A 185 11.56 -1.80 -4.12
CA TRP A 185 11.86 -2.03 -5.53
C TRP A 185 10.73 -1.58 -6.45
N GLY A 186 9.48 -1.87 -6.09
CA GLY A 186 8.31 -1.38 -6.81
C GLY A 186 8.19 0.14 -6.75
N LEU A 187 8.34 0.73 -5.56
CA LEU A 187 8.26 2.18 -5.35
C LEU A 187 9.37 2.96 -6.06
N MET A 188 10.51 2.34 -6.33
CA MET A 188 11.61 2.89 -7.13
C MET A 188 11.35 2.71 -8.63
N GLY A 189 11.03 1.49 -9.05
CA GLY A 189 10.98 1.13 -10.47
C GLY A 189 9.74 1.69 -11.18
N VAL A 190 8.57 1.71 -10.52
CA VAL A 190 7.33 2.14 -11.17
C VAL A 190 7.31 3.63 -11.52
N PRO A 191 7.76 4.58 -10.68
CA PRO A 191 7.89 5.97 -11.12
C PRO A 191 8.81 6.15 -12.32
N LEU A 192 9.91 5.40 -12.38
CA LEU A 192 10.83 5.43 -13.54
C LEU A 192 10.14 4.91 -14.81
N LEU A 193 9.41 3.80 -14.70
CA LEU A 193 8.61 3.25 -15.79
C LEU A 193 7.58 4.27 -16.29
N ILE A 194 6.79 4.87 -15.39
CA ILE A 194 5.76 5.84 -15.77
C ILE A 194 6.37 7.10 -16.39
N GLY A 195 7.48 7.61 -15.82
CA GLY A 195 8.20 8.74 -16.40
C GLY A 195 8.75 8.45 -17.79
N TRP A 196 9.28 7.24 -18.01
CA TRP A 196 9.72 6.79 -19.34
C TRP A 196 8.55 6.68 -20.33
N VAL A 197 7.43 6.08 -19.93
CA VAL A 197 6.22 5.96 -20.74
C VAL A 197 5.68 7.33 -21.12
N LEU A 198 5.56 8.26 -20.18
CA LEU A 198 5.12 9.64 -20.43
C LEU A 198 6.01 10.33 -21.47
N ASN A 199 7.33 10.26 -21.29
CA ASN A 199 8.28 10.93 -22.16
C ASN A 199 8.42 10.29 -23.54
N THR A 200 8.13 9.00 -23.68
CA THR A 200 8.32 8.27 -24.95
C THR A 200 7.05 8.19 -25.78
N TYR A 201 5.89 7.94 -25.13
CA TYR A 201 4.66 7.57 -25.83
C TYR A 201 3.49 8.54 -25.62
N CYS A 202 3.57 9.41 -24.62
CA CYS A 202 2.41 10.18 -24.17
C CYS A 202 2.57 11.69 -24.34
N LYS A 203 3.60 12.15 -25.05
CA LYS A 203 3.79 13.58 -25.32
C LYS A 203 2.71 14.11 -26.27
N GLY A 204 2.01 15.15 -25.81
CA GLY A 204 1.10 15.95 -26.60
C GLY A 204 1.78 17.20 -27.21
N PRO A 205 1.03 18.15 -27.73
CA PRO A 205 1.56 19.42 -28.21
C PRO A 205 2.12 20.28 -27.07
N VAL A 206 3.03 21.17 -27.40
CA VAL A 206 3.48 22.22 -26.47
C VAL A 206 2.44 23.33 -26.47
N VAL A 207 1.88 23.64 -25.31
CA VAL A 207 0.89 24.70 -25.10
C VAL A 207 1.46 25.71 -24.13
N ASP A 208 1.47 26.98 -24.49
CA ASP A 208 2.02 28.09 -23.69
C ASP A 208 3.45 27.85 -23.17
N GLY A 209 4.27 27.16 -23.97
CA GLY A 209 5.66 26.83 -23.63
C GLY A 209 5.80 25.61 -22.69
N ALA A 210 4.71 24.98 -22.26
CA ALA A 210 4.70 23.79 -21.45
C ALA A 210 4.40 22.53 -22.28
N GLN A 211 5.13 21.44 -22.02
CA GLN A 211 4.86 20.14 -22.63
C GLN A 211 3.59 19.54 -22.03
N THR A 212 2.63 19.16 -22.87
CA THR A 212 1.43 18.43 -22.44
C THR A 212 1.64 16.91 -22.52
N TYR A 213 0.87 16.15 -21.73
CA TYR A 213 0.95 14.69 -21.66
C TYR A 213 -0.45 14.06 -21.68
N ASP A 214 -0.59 12.96 -22.41
CA ASP A 214 -1.76 12.08 -22.34
C ASP A 214 -1.54 11.01 -21.25
N TYR A 215 -2.37 11.03 -20.23
CA TYR A 215 -2.27 10.10 -19.11
C TYR A 215 -3.02 8.77 -19.31
N THR A 216 -3.64 8.55 -20.46
CA THR A 216 -4.42 7.33 -20.75
C THR A 216 -3.59 6.06 -20.53
N LEU A 217 -2.41 5.98 -21.16
CA LEU A 217 -1.53 4.81 -21.05
C LEU A 217 -0.94 4.64 -19.65
N PRO A 218 -0.42 5.67 -18.96
CA PRO A 218 -0.01 5.57 -17.57
C PRO A 218 -1.10 5.04 -16.64
N MET A 219 -2.34 5.52 -16.77
CA MET A 219 -3.46 5.06 -15.96
C MET A 219 -3.84 3.61 -16.27
N ALA A 220 -3.76 3.19 -17.54
CA ALA A 220 -3.95 1.79 -17.91
C ALA A 220 -2.88 0.87 -17.28
N ILE A 221 -1.64 1.33 -17.19
CA ILE A 221 -0.56 0.58 -16.49
C ILE A 221 -0.87 0.45 -15.01
N PHE A 222 -1.33 1.52 -14.33
CA PHE A 222 -1.75 1.42 -12.94
C PHE A 222 -2.97 0.49 -12.76
N ALA A 223 -3.94 0.51 -13.69
CA ALA A 223 -5.04 -0.45 -13.68
C ALA A 223 -4.55 -1.90 -13.81
N LEU A 224 -3.52 -2.15 -14.65
CA LEU A 224 -2.90 -3.47 -14.77
C LEU A 224 -2.26 -3.92 -13.45
N PHE A 225 -1.58 -3.04 -12.70
CA PHE A 225 -1.11 -3.38 -11.35
C PHE A 225 -2.27 -3.79 -10.44
N GLY A 226 -3.41 -3.12 -10.53
CA GLY A 226 -4.63 -3.50 -9.82
C GLY A 226 -5.14 -4.90 -10.20
N VAL A 227 -5.13 -5.24 -11.49
CA VAL A 227 -5.51 -6.58 -11.98
C VAL A 227 -4.55 -7.65 -11.44
N LEU A 228 -3.25 -7.40 -11.49
CA LEU A 228 -2.24 -8.31 -10.92
C LEU A 228 -2.41 -8.46 -9.40
N ALA A 229 -2.68 -7.35 -8.69
CA ALA A 229 -2.98 -7.38 -7.26
C ALA A 229 -4.23 -8.21 -6.95
N LEU A 230 -5.29 -8.10 -7.75
CA LEU A 230 -6.49 -8.91 -7.62
C LEU A 230 -6.19 -10.41 -7.80
N ILE A 231 -5.42 -10.77 -8.81
CA ILE A 231 -5.02 -12.17 -9.05
C ILE A 231 -4.27 -12.71 -7.83
N VAL A 232 -3.30 -11.95 -7.31
CA VAL A 232 -2.52 -12.35 -6.15
C VAL A 232 -3.38 -12.45 -4.89
N ALA A 233 -4.34 -11.53 -4.68
CA ALA A 233 -5.28 -11.58 -3.57
C ALA A 233 -6.20 -12.82 -3.63
N LEU A 234 -6.65 -13.19 -4.83
CA LEU A 234 -7.41 -14.43 -5.04
C LEU A 234 -6.55 -15.67 -4.75
N MET A 235 -5.28 -15.68 -5.19
CA MET A 235 -4.34 -16.76 -4.89
C MET A 235 -4.06 -16.85 -3.39
N LEU A 236 -3.93 -15.71 -2.69
CA LEU A 236 -3.75 -15.66 -1.24
C LEU A 236 -4.97 -16.24 -0.51
N LYS A 237 -6.18 -15.90 -0.95
CA LYS A 237 -7.42 -16.45 -0.39
C LYS A 237 -7.51 -17.96 -0.60
N ALA A 238 -7.13 -18.46 -1.78
CA ALA A 238 -7.07 -19.89 -2.06
C ALA A 238 -6.02 -20.61 -1.21
N GLU A 239 -4.83 -20.03 -1.04
CA GLU A 239 -3.76 -20.57 -0.20
C GLU A 239 -4.17 -20.57 1.29
N ASN A 240 -4.84 -19.52 1.75
CA ASN A 240 -5.41 -19.46 3.10
C ASN A 240 -6.38 -20.63 3.35
N LYS A 241 -7.28 -20.93 2.40
CA LYS A 241 -8.20 -22.06 2.50
C LYS A 241 -7.47 -23.40 2.57
N LYS A 242 -6.34 -23.53 1.86
CA LYS A 242 -5.54 -24.75 1.82
C LYS A 242 -4.69 -24.95 3.07
N LYS A 243 -4.13 -23.89 3.62
CA LYS A 243 -3.14 -23.91 4.72
C LYS A 243 -3.73 -23.61 6.10
N GLY A 244 -4.94 -23.02 6.16
CA GLY A 244 -5.57 -22.67 7.42
C GLY A 244 -4.91 -21.50 8.16
N TYR A 245 -4.43 -20.47 7.44
CA TYR A 245 -3.78 -19.31 8.08
C TYR A 245 -4.74 -18.48 8.96
N GLY A 246 -6.07 -18.63 8.82
CA GLY A 246 -7.04 -17.84 9.57
C GLY A 246 -7.22 -16.41 9.05
N LEU A 247 -6.88 -16.12 7.77
CA LEU A 247 -6.98 -14.77 7.21
C LEU A 247 -8.42 -14.25 7.10
N GLU A 248 -9.40 -15.14 7.10
CA GLU A 248 -10.82 -14.78 7.05
C GLU A 248 -11.46 -14.72 8.46
N GLU A 249 -10.71 -15.03 9.50
CA GLU A 249 -11.18 -15.05 10.88
C GLU A 249 -11.01 -13.69 11.54
N ALA A 250 -11.98 -13.31 12.39
CA ALA A 250 -11.92 -12.10 13.19
C ALA A 250 -10.79 -12.18 14.23
N ASN A 251 -10.16 -11.05 14.53
CA ASN A 251 -9.13 -10.99 15.58
C ASN A 251 -9.78 -10.93 16.98
N ILE A 252 -10.96 -10.33 17.09
CA ILE A 252 -11.72 -10.24 18.34
C ILE A 252 -12.80 -11.32 18.27
N GLN A 253 -12.63 -12.36 19.09
CA GLN A 253 -13.69 -13.34 19.33
C GLN A 253 -14.71 -12.72 20.29
N LYS A 254 -16.01 -12.87 19.95
CA LYS A 254 -17.13 -12.45 20.82
C LYS A 254 -17.34 -13.43 21.94
#